data_a9f88fb9268ed288a2b713c4ccdb5558
#
_entry.id   a9f88fb9268ed288a2b713c4ccdb5558
#
_cell.length_a   1.000
_cell.length_b   1.000
_cell.length_c   1.000
_cell.angle_alpha   90.00
_cell.angle_beta   90.00
_cell.angle_gamma   90.00
#
_symmetry.space_group_name_H-M   'P 1'
#
loop_
_entity.id
_entity.type
_entity.pdbx_description
1 polymer ?
#
loop_
_entity_poly.entity_id
_entity_poly.type
_entity_poly.pdbx_seq_one_letter_code
_entity_poly.pdbx_strand_id
1 'polypeptide(L)'
;MQLGGPDESDEEDPGPYESETHIRILDLQDRRPMGHEIHGLTEPSMHLIRARVNESAEMSKNSRIAADSESIGPLSEIRHRDLSPAAISELTEALLATIFENPEKHLGFYNSAGPMSLKYHAFQLLSGIGNSKALQMVKLRGISGWSDFAAVDEDCGIDSARLLAELYVKEMEDDAQTPRLLDILVRSEI
;
A
#
# COMPACT_ATOMS: atom_id res chain seq x y z
N MET A 1 -2.94 -57.55 8.52
CA MET A 1 -1.95 -56.68 7.82
C MET A 1 -2.68 -55.44 7.37
N GLN A 2 -2.54 -54.35 8.09
CA GLN A 2 -3.19 -53.08 7.82
C GLN A 2 -2.10 -52.10 7.54
N LEU A 3 -2.00 -51.70 6.27
CA LEU A 3 -1.10 -50.64 5.82
C LEU A 3 -1.80 -49.30 6.10
N GLY A 4 -1.30 -48.57 7.08
CA GLY A 4 -1.64 -47.18 7.28
C GLY A 4 -1.09 -46.38 6.13
N GLY A 5 -1.97 -45.67 5.39
CA GLY A 5 -1.57 -44.65 4.48
C GLY A 5 -0.97 -43.46 5.22
N PRO A 6 -0.07 -42.70 4.57
CA PRO A 6 0.47 -41.50 5.17
C PRO A 6 -0.65 -40.45 5.36
N ASP A 7 -0.65 -39.91 6.53
CA ASP A 7 -1.40 -38.73 6.93
C ASP A 7 -0.98 -37.58 5.97
N GLU A 8 -1.79 -37.28 4.97
CA GLU A 8 -1.66 -36.05 4.21
C GLU A 8 -2.08 -34.94 5.17
N SER A 9 -1.09 -34.33 5.82
CA SER A 9 -1.26 -33.04 6.46
C SER A 9 -1.82 -32.10 5.41
N ASP A 10 -3.08 -31.71 5.53
CA ASP A 10 -3.68 -30.58 4.85
C ASP A 10 -2.84 -29.35 5.22
N GLU A 11 -1.81 -29.05 4.42
CA GLU A 11 -1.22 -27.73 4.39
C GLU A 11 -2.32 -26.83 3.82
N GLU A 12 -3.10 -26.21 4.70
CA GLU A 12 -4.05 -25.17 4.33
C GLU A 12 -3.25 -24.12 3.56
N ASP A 13 -3.64 -23.90 2.30
CA ASP A 13 -3.05 -22.87 1.45
C ASP A 13 -3.20 -21.52 2.17
N PRO A 14 -2.09 -20.81 2.46
CA PRO A 14 -2.15 -19.58 3.24
C PRO A 14 -3.12 -18.60 2.60
N GLY A 15 -4.04 -18.06 3.37
CA GLY A 15 -5.03 -17.11 2.89
C GLY A 15 -4.36 -15.85 2.30
N PRO A 16 -5.00 -15.15 1.36
CA PRO A 16 -4.38 -14.03 0.62
C PRO A 16 -3.93 -12.85 1.52
N TYR A 17 -4.29 -12.87 2.80
CA TYR A 17 -3.95 -11.81 3.76
C TYR A 17 -3.20 -12.32 4.99
N GLU A 18 -2.66 -13.53 4.94
CA GLU A 18 -2.00 -14.15 6.10
C GLU A 18 -0.68 -13.44 6.47
N SER A 19 -0.04 -12.79 5.50
CA SER A 19 1.15 -11.95 5.71
C SER A 19 0.84 -10.54 6.24
N GLU A 20 -0.44 -10.14 6.26
CA GLU A 20 -0.82 -8.81 6.70
C GLU A 20 -0.81 -8.73 8.22
N THR A 21 -0.17 -7.70 8.75
CA THR A 21 -0.01 -7.51 10.20
C THR A 21 -1.04 -6.56 10.77
N HIS A 22 -1.41 -5.54 10.01
CA HIS A 22 -2.32 -4.49 10.44
C HIS A 22 -3.26 -4.06 9.32
N ILE A 23 -4.33 -3.38 9.72
CA ILE A 23 -5.26 -2.70 8.83
C ILE A 23 -5.36 -1.25 9.28
N ARG A 24 -5.15 -0.33 8.35
CA ARG A 24 -5.39 1.10 8.56
C ARG A 24 -6.78 1.45 8.08
N ILE A 25 -7.60 2.03 8.97
CA ILE A 25 -9.01 2.29 8.72
C ILE A 25 -9.17 3.55 7.86
N LEU A 26 -9.80 3.40 6.69
CA LEU A 26 -10.13 4.49 5.79
C LEU A 26 -11.51 5.07 6.10
N ASP A 27 -12.50 4.20 6.37
CA ASP A 27 -13.86 4.59 6.68
C ASP A 27 -14.57 3.51 7.49
N LEU A 28 -15.53 3.94 8.32
CA LEU A 28 -16.42 3.07 9.09
C LEU A 28 -17.85 3.39 8.71
N GLN A 29 -18.56 2.39 8.20
CA GLN A 29 -19.93 2.50 7.69
C GLN A 29 -20.91 1.68 8.53
N ASP A 30 -22.08 2.27 8.80
CA ASP A 30 -23.20 1.54 9.38
C ASP A 30 -23.80 0.58 8.35
N ARG A 31 -23.99 -0.67 8.73
CA ARG A 31 -24.66 -1.69 7.91
C ARG A 31 -26.01 -2.09 8.51
N ARG A 32 -27.06 -2.00 7.72
CA ARG A 32 -28.38 -2.48 8.12
C ARG A 32 -28.51 -3.98 7.86
N PRO A 33 -29.21 -4.76 8.71
CA PRO A 33 -30.01 -4.33 9.88
C PRO A 33 -29.19 -4.05 11.13
N MET A 34 -27.94 -4.55 11.25
CA MET A 34 -27.07 -4.34 12.41
C MET A 34 -25.60 -4.48 12.04
N GLY A 35 -24.71 -3.77 12.77
CA GLY A 35 -23.25 -3.86 12.66
C GLY A 35 -22.63 -2.76 11.82
N HIS A 36 -21.30 -2.81 11.75
CA HIS A 36 -20.48 -1.89 10.99
C HIS A 36 -19.62 -2.63 9.97
N GLU A 37 -19.19 -1.91 8.95
CA GLU A 37 -18.23 -2.38 7.96
C GLU A 37 -17.14 -1.33 7.84
N ILE A 38 -15.88 -1.77 7.84
CA ILE A 38 -14.76 -0.92 7.54
C ILE A 38 -14.34 -1.07 6.08
N HIS A 39 -13.90 0.03 5.49
CA HIS A 39 -12.99 0.06 4.37
C HIS A 39 -11.59 0.34 4.92
N GLY A 40 -10.61 -0.44 4.52
CA GLY A 40 -9.26 -0.37 5.07
C GLY A 40 -8.18 -0.62 4.05
N LEU A 41 -6.95 -0.27 4.45
CA LEU A 41 -5.72 -0.53 3.74
C LEU A 41 -4.90 -1.51 4.58
N THR A 42 -4.54 -2.66 4.02
CA THR A 42 -3.69 -3.64 4.73
C THR A 42 -2.24 -3.18 4.77
N GLU A 43 -1.51 -3.63 5.78
CA GLU A 43 -0.08 -3.41 5.95
C GLU A 43 0.62 -4.75 6.19
N PRO A 44 1.71 -5.08 5.46
CA PRO A 44 2.52 -4.18 4.62
C PRO A 44 2.12 -4.10 3.14
N SER A 45 1.17 -4.92 2.63
CA SER A 45 0.96 -5.11 1.18
C SER A 45 0.09 -4.04 0.51
N MET A 46 -0.55 -3.16 1.29
CA MET A 46 -1.40 -2.07 0.78
C MET A 46 -2.56 -2.57 -0.11
N HIS A 47 -3.22 -3.68 0.28
CA HIS A 47 -4.46 -4.10 -0.35
C HIS A 47 -5.64 -3.30 0.20
N LEU A 48 -6.56 -2.91 -0.69
CA LEU A 48 -7.83 -2.32 -0.29
C LEU A 48 -8.79 -3.44 0.12
N ILE A 49 -9.32 -3.36 1.33
CA ILE A 49 -10.20 -4.37 1.89
C ILE A 49 -11.46 -3.77 2.51
N ARG A 50 -12.46 -4.63 2.64
CA ARG A 50 -13.59 -4.43 3.53
C ARG A 50 -13.67 -5.58 4.53
N ALA A 51 -14.13 -5.27 5.73
CA ALA A 51 -14.41 -6.27 6.75
C ALA A 51 -15.58 -5.83 7.63
N ARG A 52 -16.34 -6.79 8.14
CA ARG A 52 -17.35 -6.52 9.17
C ARG A 52 -16.65 -6.30 10.51
N VAL A 53 -17.25 -5.47 11.34
CA VAL A 53 -16.70 -5.12 12.64
C VAL A 53 -17.77 -5.34 13.72
N ASN A 54 -17.35 -5.87 14.87
CA ASN A 54 -18.20 -6.03 16.03
C ASN A 54 -18.47 -4.65 16.68
N GLU A 55 -19.67 -4.45 17.21
CA GLU A 55 -20.15 -3.17 17.79
C GLU A 55 -19.28 -2.62 18.94
N SER A 56 -18.47 -3.46 19.56
CA SER A 56 -17.65 -3.09 20.73
C SER A 56 -16.30 -2.44 20.38
N ALA A 57 -15.97 -2.30 19.09
CA ALA A 57 -14.67 -1.79 18.69
C ALA A 57 -14.67 -0.26 18.53
N GLU A 58 -13.85 0.43 19.32
CA GLU A 58 -13.57 1.86 19.12
C GLU A 58 -12.63 2.00 17.92
N MET A 59 -13.20 2.36 16.78
CA MET A 59 -12.47 2.55 15.53
C MET A 59 -12.60 3.98 15.03
N SER A 60 -11.49 4.60 14.69
CA SER A 60 -11.46 5.92 14.11
C SER A 60 -10.75 5.88 12.75
N LYS A 61 -11.04 6.87 11.89
CA LYS A 61 -10.34 7.04 10.62
C LYS A 61 -8.84 7.16 10.85
N ASN A 62 -8.08 6.58 9.96
CA ASN A 62 -6.62 6.49 9.99
C ASN A 62 -6.04 5.77 11.22
N SER A 63 -6.88 5.17 12.09
CA SER A 63 -6.38 4.30 13.14
C SER A 63 -5.88 2.98 12.55
N ARG A 64 -4.97 2.35 13.27
CA ARG A 64 -4.29 1.12 12.88
C ARG A 64 -4.70 0.01 13.84
N ILE A 65 -5.21 -1.08 13.33
CA ILE A 65 -5.65 -2.25 14.11
C ILE A 65 -4.91 -3.49 13.63
N ALA A 66 -4.71 -4.47 14.52
CA ALA A 66 -4.10 -5.74 14.14
C ALA A 66 -5.03 -6.51 13.18
N ALA A 67 -4.44 -7.12 12.13
CA ALA A 67 -5.21 -7.84 11.12
C ALA A 67 -5.90 -9.10 11.67
N ASP A 68 -5.34 -9.70 12.74
CA ASP A 68 -5.86 -10.85 13.47
C ASP A 68 -6.78 -10.48 14.65
N SER A 69 -7.19 -9.21 14.75
CA SER A 69 -8.07 -8.75 15.82
C SER A 69 -9.42 -9.47 15.79
N GLU A 70 -9.87 -10.01 16.92
CA GLU A 70 -11.19 -10.63 17.08
C GLU A 70 -12.35 -9.64 16.82
N SER A 71 -12.08 -8.34 16.82
CA SER A 71 -13.05 -7.30 16.49
C SER A 71 -13.39 -7.20 15.02
N ILE A 72 -12.62 -7.87 14.14
CA ILE A 72 -12.74 -7.80 12.70
C ILE A 72 -13.11 -9.17 12.15
N GLY A 73 -14.11 -9.20 11.27
CA GLY A 73 -14.45 -10.40 10.51
C GLY A 73 -13.49 -10.67 9.35
N PRO A 74 -13.76 -11.68 8.54
CA PRO A 74 -12.94 -12.04 7.39
C PRO A 74 -12.71 -10.86 6.44
N LEU A 75 -11.46 -10.69 6.00
CA LEU A 75 -11.06 -9.66 5.05
C LEU A 75 -11.55 -10.04 3.65
N SER A 76 -12.08 -9.07 2.93
CA SER A 76 -12.47 -9.22 1.54
C SER A 76 -11.88 -8.08 0.73
N GLU A 77 -11.21 -8.40 -0.38
CA GLU A 77 -10.68 -7.40 -1.29
C GLU A 77 -11.81 -6.54 -1.89
N ILE A 78 -11.54 -5.25 -2.03
CA ILE A 78 -12.41 -4.34 -2.79
C ILE A 78 -11.58 -3.51 -3.76
N ARG A 79 -12.20 -3.06 -4.85
CA ARG A 79 -11.55 -2.18 -5.82
C ARG A 79 -11.67 -0.73 -5.38
N HIS A 80 -10.73 0.11 -5.82
CA HIS A 80 -10.77 1.56 -5.56
C HIS A 80 -12.16 2.17 -5.87
N ARG A 81 -12.77 1.81 -7.00
CA ARG A 81 -14.09 2.31 -7.40
C ARG A 81 -15.25 1.91 -6.47
N ASP A 82 -15.06 0.90 -5.64
CA ASP A 82 -16.06 0.38 -4.71
C ASP A 82 -15.87 0.95 -3.29
N LEU A 83 -14.84 1.78 -3.09
CA LEU A 83 -14.64 2.53 -1.84
C LEU A 83 -15.73 3.57 -1.65
N SER A 84 -16.04 3.88 -0.39
CA SER A 84 -16.87 5.03 -0.07
C SER A 84 -16.16 6.35 -0.41
N PRO A 85 -16.88 7.43 -0.69
CA PRO A 85 -16.27 8.74 -0.89
C PRO A 85 -15.38 9.19 0.28
N ALA A 86 -15.76 8.82 1.51
CA ALA A 86 -14.95 9.11 2.71
C ALA A 86 -13.63 8.32 2.70
N ALA A 87 -13.67 7.02 2.35
CA ALA A 87 -12.46 6.20 2.22
C ALA A 87 -11.53 6.71 1.11
N ILE A 88 -12.07 7.13 -0.04
CA ILE A 88 -11.28 7.73 -1.13
C ILE A 88 -10.57 9.00 -0.65
N SER A 89 -11.25 9.87 0.10
CA SER A 89 -10.65 11.11 0.61
C SER A 89 -9.54 10.87 1.64
N GLU A 90 -9.59 9.78 2.39
CA GLU A 90 -8.59 9.42 3.39
C GLU A 90 -7.40 8.60 2.81
N LEU A 91 -7.54 8.04 1.60
CA LEU A 91 -6.61 7.06 1.06
C LEU A 91 -5.18 7.58 0.94
N THR A 92 -4.98 8.80 0.47
CA THR A 92 -3.63 9.38 0.32
C THR A 92 -2.95 9.55 1.67
N GLU A 93 -3.65 10.03 2.69
CA GLU A 93 -3.11 10.22 4.04
C GLU A 93 -2.82 8.87 4.71
N ALA A 94 -3.68 7.87 4.49
CA ALA A 94 -3.45 6.52 4.96
C ALA A 94 -2.20 5.89 4.32
N LEU A 95 -2.02 6.06 3.01
CA LEU A 95 -0.82 5.60 2.29
C LEU A 95 0.44 6.31 2.78
N LEU A 96 0.39 7.63 3.01
CA LEU A 96 1.50 8.37 3.61
C LEU A 96 1.88 7.80 4.98
N ALA A 97 0.90 7.57 5.84
CA ALA A 97 1.15 6.98 7.15
C ALA A 97 1.78 5.58 7.03
N THR A 98 1.31 4.75 6.10
CA THR A 98 1.86 3.41 5.85
C THR A 98 3.29 3.47 5.27
N ILE A 99 3.59 4.44 4.39
CA ILE A 99 4.96 4.69 3.89
C ILE A 99 5.91 5.00 5.06
N PHE A 100 5.47 5.81 6.02
CA PHE A 100 6.30 6.18 7.17
C PHE A 100 6.41 5.08 8.24
N GLU A 101 5.58 4.02 8.20
CA GLU A 101 5.81 2.81 9.02
C GLU A 101 7.03 2.00 8.52
N ASN A 102 7.33 2.04 7.22
CA ASN A 102 8.49 1.39 6.63
C ASN A 102 9.17 2.29 5.58
N PRO A 103 9.77 3.42 6.00
CA PRO A 103 10.27 4.43 5.08
C PRO A 103 11.43 3.93 4.20
N GLU A 104 12.28 3.03 4.70
CA GLU A 104 13.43 2.51 3.95
C GLU A 104 12.99 1.73 2.71
N LYS A 105 11.95 0.90 2.83
CA LYS A 105 11.39 0.14 1.71
C LYS A 105 10.93 1.08 0.59
N HIS A 106 10.18 2.09 0.94
CA HIS A 106 9.60 3.04 -0.02
C HIS A 106 10.61 4.04 -0.58
N LEU A 107 11.61 4.45 0.23
CA LEU A 107 12.74 5.25 -0.23
C LEU A 107 13.56 4.50 -1.29
N GLY A 108 13.54 3.18 -1.27
CA GLY A 108 14.15 2.30 -2.27
C GLY A 108 13.78 2.68 -3.71
N PHE A 109 12.55 3.15 -3.96
CA PHE A 109 12.16 3.65 -5.28
C PHE A 109 13.04 4.82 -5.71
N TYR A 110 13.25 5.81 -4.85
CA TYR A 110 14.08 6.98 -5.17
C TYR A 110 15.54 6.60 -5.40
N ASN A 111 16.05 5.68 -4.60
CA ASN A 111 17.45 5.26 -4.68
C ASN A 111 17.75 4.29 -5.82
N SER A 112 16.76 3.50 -6.28
CA SER A 112 16.94 2.49 -7.32
C SER A 112 16.29 2.84 -8.67
N ALA A 113 15.44 3.88 -8.74
CA ALA A 113 14.77 4.28 -9.98
C ALA A 113 15.77 4.48 -11.13
N GLY A 114 15.45 3.88 -12.27
CA GLY A 114 16.27 3.90 -13.48
C GLY A 114 15.48 4.26 -14.75
N PRO A 115 16.15 4.24 -15.90
CA PRO A 115 15.49 4.43 -17.18
C PRO A 115 14.57 3.25 -17.49
N MET A 116 13.34 3.54 -17.86
CA MET A 116 12.34 2.56 -18.32
C MET A 116 12.39 2.38 -19.84
N SER A 117 12.87 3.40 -20.56
CA SER A 117 13.12 3.40 -21.99
C SER A 117 14.17 4.48 -22.31
N LEU A 118 14.56 4.60 -23.59
CA LEU A 118 15.50 5.62 -24.04
C LEU A 118 15.05 7.07 -23.75
N LYS A 119 13.76 7.29 -23.58
CA LYS A 119 13.18 8.64 -23.37
C LYS A 119 12.41 8.80 -22.08
N TYR A 120 12.28 7.74 -21.28
CA TYR A 120 11.42 7.74 -20.11
C TYR A 120 12.14 7.15 -18.89
N HIS A 121 12.24 7.94 -17.82
CA HIS A 121 12.81 7.53 -16.55
C HIS A 121 11.70 7.25 -15.53
N ALA A 122 11.91 6.31 -14.60
CA ALA A 122 10.92 5.92 -13.60
C ALA A 122 10.43 7.10 -12.72
N PHE A 123 11.26 8.12 -12.47
CA PHE A 123 10.81 9.33 -11.78
C PHE A 123 9.66 10.07 -12.50
N GLN A 124 9.49 9.89 -13.79
CA GLN A 124 8.38 10.48 -14.55
C GLN A 124 7.02 9.81 -14.30
N LEU A 125 7.00 8.70 -13.54
CA LEU A 125 5.75 8.14 -13.00
C LEU A 125 5.12 9.06 -11.95
N LEU A 126 5.96 9.82 -11.23
CA LEU A 126 5.52 10.78 -10.23
C LEU A 126 4.83 11.98 -10.87
N SER A 127 3.75 12.42 -10.26
CA SER A 127 2.96 13.55 -10.75
C SER A 127 3.81 14.83 -10.81
N GLY A 128 3.75 15.56 -11.94
CA GLY A 128 4.49 16.80 -12.13
C GLY A 128 5.99 16.66 -12.41
N ILE A 129 6.53 15.43 -12.45
CA ILE A 129 7.95 15.19 -12.77
C ILE A 129 8.10 14.93 -14.27
N GLY A 130 8.55 15.94 -14.99
CA GLY A 130 8.91 15.82 -16.40
C GLY A 130 10.34 15.32 -16.61
N ASN A 131 10.72 15.11 -17.88
CA ASN A 131 12.05 14.58 -18.24
C ASN A 131 13.22 15.40 -17.66
N SER A 132 13.16 16.74 -17.75
CA SER A 132 14.23 17.62 -17.23
C SER A 132 14.41 17.47 -15.72
N LYS A 133 13.29 17.42 -14.98
CA LYS A 133 13.31 17.24 -13.53
C LYS A 133 13.82 15.84 -13.16
N ALA A 134 13.37 14.80 -13.86
CA ALA A 134 13.84 13.44 -13.65
C ALA A 134 15.36 13.32 -13.83
N LEU A 135 15.92 13.92 -14.88
CA LEU A 135 17.38 13.95 -15.11
C LEU A 135 18.14 14.73 -14.04
N GLN A 136 17.55 15.83 -13.55
CA GLN A 136 18.11 16.58 -12.42
C GLN A 136 18.14 15.72 -11.15
N MET A 137 17.06 15.01 -10.84
CA MET A 137 16.96 14.11 -9.69
C MET A 137 18.01 12.99 -9.74
N VAL A 138 18.24 12.41 -10.93
CA VAL A 138 19.30 11.40 -11.13
C VAL A 138 20.67 11.96 -10.78
N LYS A 139 20.97 13.20 -11.18
CA LYS A 139 22.26 13.86 -10.86
C LYS A 139 22.40 14.14 -9.37
N LEU A 140 21.33 14.63 -8.72
CA LEU A 140 21.32 14.93 -7.29
C LEU A 140 21.47 13.65 -6.45
N ARG A 141 20.81 12.57 -6.82
CA ARG A 141 20.94 11.27 -6.17
C ARG A 141 22.40 10.78 -6.15
N GLY A 142 23.14 11.00 -7.21
CA GLY A 142 24.50 10.52 -7.34
C GLY A 142 24.60 8.99 -7.21
N ILE A 143 25.75 8.54 -6.67
CA ILE A 143 26.04 7.11 -6.46
C ILE A 143 25.58 6.66 -5.06
N SER A 144 25.63 7.56 -4.07
CA SER A 144 25.32 7.24 -2.68
C SER A 144 23.81 7.14 -2.37
N GLY A 145 22.97 7.74 -3.22
CA GLY A 145 21.53 7.84 -2.95
C GLY A 145 21.21 8.83 -1.81
N TRP A 146 19.96 8.82 -1.37
CA TRP A 146 19.46 9.61 -0.24
C TRP A 146 19.28 8.76 1.00
N SER A 147 19.50 9.34 2.18
CA SER A 147 19.36 8.67 3.47
C SER A 147 17.89 8.51 3.90
N ASP A 148 17.05 9.45 3.51
CA ASP A 148 15.66 9.55 3.91
C ASP A 148 14.85 10.43 2.94
N PHE A 149 13.53 10.50 3.13
CA PHE A 149 12.64 11.34 2.32
C PHE A 149 12.94 12.82 2.46
N ALA A 150 13.34 13.29 3.64
CA ALA A 150 13.66 14.70 3.86
C ALA A 150 14.88 15.15 3.01
N ALA A 151 15.87 14.28 2.85
CA ALA A 151 16.99 14.54 1.96
C ALA A 151 16.59 14.62 0.49
N VAL A 152 15.65 13.76 0.04
CA VAL A 152 15.06 13.87 -1.32
C VAL A 152 14.34 15.19 -1.49
N ASP A 153 13.54 15.58 -0.51
CA ASP A 153 12.71 16.78 -0.56
C ASP A 153 13.57 18.05 -0.61
N GLU A 154 14.61 18.11 0.23
CA GLU A 154 15.55 19.24 0.27
C GLU A 154 16.30 19.38 -1.05
N ASP A 155 16.88 18.29 -1.56
CA ASP A 155 17.69 18.30 -2.78
C ASP A 155 16.84 18.57 -4.03
N CYS A 156 15.67 17.93 -4.09
CA CYS A 156 14.84 17.97 -5.30
C CYS A 156 13.75 19.04 -5.28
N GLY A 157 13.44 19.64 -4.12
CA GLY A 157 12.36 20.62 -3.98
C GLY A 157 10.98 20.01 -4.29
N ILE A 158 10.68 18.83 -3.75
CA ILE A 158 9.44 18.09 -3.92
C ILE A 158 8.95 17.58 -2.57
N ASP A 159 7.72 17.07 -2.51
CA ASP A 159 7.21 16.26 -1.40
C ASP A 159 7.22 14.79 -1.85
N SER A 160 8.35 14.14 -1.66
CA SER A 160 8.62 12.82 -2.23
C SER A 160 7.70 11.72 -1.70
N ALA A 161 7.45 11.71 -0.39
CA ALA A 161 6.55 10.71 0.20
C ALA A 161 5.11 10.89 -0.32
N ARG A 162 4.63 12.12 -0.43
CA ARG A 162 3.30 12.43 -0.97
C ARG A 162 3.18 12.06 -2.44
N LEU A 163 4.16 12.40 -3.27
CA LEU A 163 4.16 12.01 -4.68
C LEU A 163 4.13 10.50 -4.88
N LEU A 164 4.81 9.75 -4.01
CA LEU A 164 4.77 8.29 -4.04
C LEU A 164 3.39 7.75 -3.61
N ALA A 165 2.79 8.32 -2.55
CA ALA A 165 1.43 7.96 -2.14
C ALA A 165 0.39 8.23 -3.24
N GLU A 166 0.49 9.39 -3.91
CA GLU A 166 -0.38 9.74 -5.04
C GLU A 166 -0.20 8.79 -6.24
N LEU A 167 1.02 8.31 -6.48
CA LEU A 167 1.28 7.30 -7.50
C LEU A 167 0.61 5.97 -7.13
N TYR A 168 0.69 5.54 -5.87
CA TYR A 168 0.00 4.33 -5.41
C TYR A 168 -1.53 4.45 -5.55
N VAL A 169 -2.11 5.62 -5.25
CA VAL A 169 -3.55 5.87 -5.51
C VAL A 169 -3.88 5.64 -6.98
N LYS A 170 -3.11 6.22 -7.91
CA LYS A 170 -3.33 6.04 -9.36
C LYS A 170 -3.26 4.57 -9.77
N GLU A 171 -2.32 3.81 -9.22
CA GLU A 171 -2.18 2.39 -9.50
C GLU A 171 -3.35 1.56 -8.94
N MET A 172 -3.99 2.02 -7.84
CA MET A 172 -5.21 1.42 -7.31
C MET A 172 -6.46 1.80 -8.12
N GLU A 173 -6.48 3.00 -8.72
CA GLU A 173 -7.57 3.46 -9.60
C GLU A 173 -7.58 2.72 -10.94
N ASP A 174 -6.42 2.47 -11.50
CA ASP A 174 -6.25 1.87 -12.83
C ASP A 174 -5.41 0.59 -12.76
N ASP A 175 -6.08 -0.54 -12.71
CA ASP A 175 -5.44 -1.86 -12.69
C ASP A 175 -4.66 -2.19 -13.98
N ALA A 176 -4.91 -1.44 -15.07
CA ALA A 176 -4.19 -1.63 -16.33
C ALA A 176 -2.89 -0.82 -16.43
N GLN A 177 -2.63 0.09 -15.49
CA GLN A 177 -1.40 0.87 -15.48
C GLN A 177 -0.19 -0.04 -15.30
N THR A 178 0.82 0.14 -16.14
CA THR A 178 2.10 -0.57 -16.06
C THR A 178 3.27 0.39 -16.30
N PRO A 179 4.38 0.24 -15.56
CA PRO A 179 4.61 -0.67 -14.44
C PRO A 179 3.83 -0.25 -13.19
N ARG A 180 3.60 -1.20 -12.31
CA ARG A 180 2.95 -0.96 -11.00
C ARG A 180 3.99 -1.10 -9.90
N LEU A 181 4.29 0.01 -9.22
CA LEU A 181 5.23 0.00 -8.10
C LEU A 181 4.68 -0.76 -6.89
N LEU A 182 3.36 -0.77 -6.70
CA LEU A 182 2.72 -1.60 -5.68
C LEU A 182 3.12 -3.08 -5.80
N ASP A 183 3.15 -3.61 -7.03
CA ASP A 183 3.50 -5.01 -7.26
C ASP A 183 5.01 -5.24 -7.19
N ILE A 184 5.81 -4.29 -7.71
CA ILE A 184 7.27 -4.43 -7.80
C ILE A 184 7.96 -4.12 -6.47
N LEU A 185 7.51 -3.11 -5.73
CA LEU A 185 8.18 -2.61 -4.54
C LEU A 185 7.50 -3.06 -3.25
N VAL A 186 6.17 -3.14 -3.25
CA VAL A 186 5.40 -3.36 -2.01
C VAL A 186 5.07 -4.83 -1.81
N ARG A 187 4.65 -5.53 -2.86
CA ARG A 187 4.13 -6.91 -2.81
C ARG A 187 5.12 -7.99 -3.25
N SER A 188 6.28 -7.61 -3.81
CA SER A 188 7.24 -8.57 -4.40
C SER A 188 7.97 -9.46 -3.39
N GLU A 189 7.89 -9.18 -2.10
CA GLU A 189 8.61 -9.90 -1.03
C GLU A 189 7.69 -10.71 -0.10
N ILE A 190 6.46 -10.96 -0.54
CA ILE A 190 5.44 -11.65 0.28
C ILE A 190 5.16 -13.03 -0.28
#